data_f491ce7b382364934c60ff63acedad72
#
_entry.id   f491ce7b382364934c60ff63acedad72
#
_cell.length_a   1.000
_cell.length_b   1.000
_cell.length_c   1.000
_cell.angle_alpha   90.00
_cell.angle_beta   90.00
_cell.angle_gamma   90.00
#
_symmetry.space_group_name_H-M   'P 1'
#
loop_
_entity.id
_entity.type
_entity.pdbx_description
1 polymer ?
#
loop_
_entity_poly.entity_id
_entity_poly.type
_entity_poly.pdbx_seq_one_letter_code
_entity_poly.pdbx_strand_id
1 'polypeptide(L)'
;YGVEELPNAIDQEDTLDKKKQEREKLGSVNLKADEETSKYKDEIKKMEQDRSDLVTAIVKLKESINELNQKGRERLTEAFEKVNRKFNEVYTKLFNGGNAKLELVDSDDPLEAGLEMLVSPPGKRLQSITLLSGGEQALTALSLIFAVFLTNPSPICVLDEVDAPLDDANVTRFC
;
A
#
# COMPACT_ATOMS: atom_id res chain seq x y z
N TYR A 1 -65.05 57.72 -6.54
CA TYR A 1 -64.71 56.49 -7.30
C TYR A 1 -65.98 56.23 -8.18
N GLY A 2 -65.92 56.58 -9.49
CA GLY A 2 -66.94 56.23 -10.44
C GLY A 2 -66.84 54.76 -10.77
N VAL A 3 -67.82 53.99 -10.36
CA VAL A 3 -67.98 52.62 -10.84
C VAL A 3 -68.74 52.76 -12.16
N GLU A 4 -67.99 52.79 -13.23
CA GLU A 4 -68.53 52.54 -14.57
C GLU A 4 -68.98 51.10 -14.61
N GLU A 5 -70.26 50.88 -14.85
CA GLU A 5 -70.99 49.63 -15.07
C GLU A 5 -70.43 48.39 -14.33
N LEU A 6 -71.23 47.90 -13.35
CA LEU A 6 -70.99 46.62 -12.74
C LEU A 6 -71.01 45.54 -13.81
N PRO A 7 -69.98 44.72 -13.92
CA PRO A 7 -69.93 43.64 -14.89
C PRO A 7 -71.10 42.67 -14.68
N ASN A 8 -71.64 42.17 -15.79
CA ASN A 8 -72.79 41.28 -15.79
C ASN A 8 -72.51 40.04 -14.89
N ALA A 9 -73.46 39.72 -13.97
CA ALA A 9 -73.33 38.63 -13.03
C ALA A 9 -73.04 37.28 -13.73
N ILE A 10 -73.64 37.06 -14.91
CA ILE A 10 -73.44 35.81 -15.68
C ILE A 10 -72.01 35.71 -16.22
N ASP A 11 -71.43 36.81 -16.73
CA ASP A 11 -70.05 36.82 -17.22
C ASP A 11 -69.03 36.63 -16.09
N GLN A 12 -69.36 37.09 -14.90
CA GLN A 12 -68.52 36.85 -13.70
C GLN A 12 -68.60 35.42 -13.20
N GLU A 13 -69.79 34.80 -13.23
CA GLU A 13 -69.99 33.40 -12.88
C GLU A 13 -69.23 32.48 -13.82
N ASP A 14 -69.32 32.71 -15.15
CA ASP A 14 -68.58 31.98 -16.18
C ASP A 14 -67.07 32.13 -16.00
N THR A 15 -66.62 33.34 -15.65
CA THR A 15 -65.18 33.60 -15.42
C THR A 15 -64.72 32.91 -14.15
N LEU A 16 -65.50 32.90 -13.09
CA LEU A 16 -65.21 32.22 -11.83
C LEU A 16 -65.12 30.69 -12.02
N ASP A 17 -66.07 30.13 -12.78
CA ASP A 17 -66.04 28.69 -13.04
C ASP A 17 -64.88 28.25 -13.92
N LYS A 18 -64.50 29.04 -14.92
CA LYS A 18 -63.26 28.84 -15.69
C LYS A 18 -62.02 28.85 -14.77
N LYS A 19 -61.94 29.84 -13.90
CA LYS A 19 -60.82 29.95 -12.94
C LYS A 19 -60.83 28.81 -11.91
N LYS A 20 -61.97 28.32 -11.49
CA LYS A 20 -62.06 27.11 -10.62
C LYS A 20 -61.56 25.87 -11.37
N GLN A 21 -61.99 25.67 -12.62
CA GLN A 21 -61.55 24.55 -13.45
C GLN A 21 -60.02 24.60 -13.73
N GLU A 22 -59.48 25.78 -14.02
CA GLU A 22 -58.04 25.98 -14.18
C GLU A 22 -57.29 25.62 -12.88
N ARG A 23 -57.80 26.03 -11.71
CA ARG A 23 -57.22 25.69 -10.43
C ARG A 23 -57.28 24.18 -10.14
N GLU A 24 -58.39 23.51 -10.46
CA GLU A 24 -58.53 22.07 -10.31
C GLU A 24 -57.63 21.29 -11.23
N LYS A 25 -57.41 21.77 -12.47
CA LYS A 25 -56.44 21.18 -13.41
C LYS A 25 -54.98 21.32 -12.96
N LEU A 26 -54.65 22.36 -12.22
CA LEU A 26 -53.31 22.55 -11.63
C LEU A 26 -53.05 21.57 -10.46
N GLY A 27 -54.09 20.94 -9.94
CA GLY A 27 -53.99 20.01 -8.81
C GLY A 27 -53.53 20.67 -7.50
N SER A 28 -53.06 19.88 -6.56
CA SER A 28 -52.46 20.37 -5.32
C SER A 28 -51.09 20.91 -5.58
N VAL A 29 -50.96 22.22 -5.78
CA VAL A 29 -49.63 22.84 -5.92
C VAL A 29 -48.91 22.81 -4.60
N ASN A 30 -47.78 22.14 -4.55
CA ASN A 30 -46.91 22.18 -3.37
C ASN A 30 -46.21 23.54 -3.31
N LEU A 31 -46.69 24.44 -2.51
CA LEU A 31 -46.14 25.80 -2.33
C LEU A 31 -44.74 25.80 -1.74
N LYS A 32 -44.29 24.66 -1.19
CA LYS A 32 -42.94 24.47 -0.66
C LYS A 32 -41.97 23.82 -1.68
N ALA A 33 -42.48 23.43 -2.87
CA ALA A 33 -41.65 22.71 -3.85
C ALA A 33 -40.41 23.49 -4.28
N ASP A 34 -40.52 24.79 -4.42
CA ASP A 34 -39.38 25.65 -4.78
C ASP A 34 -38.34 25.73 -3.67
N GLU A 35 -38.78 25.83 -2.40
CA GLU A 35 -37.88 25.83 -1.24
C GLU A 35 -37.18 24.48 -1.07
N GLU A 36 -37.92 23.37 -1.22
CA GLU A 36 -37.38 22.01 -1.13
C GLU A 36 -36.41 21.76 -2.28
N THR A 37 -36.76 22.19 -3.51
CA THR A 37 -35.88 22.08 -4.68
C THR A 37 -34.58 22.85 -4.49
N SER A 38 -34.63 24.05 -3.93
CA SER A 38 -33.45 24.85 -3.63
C SER A 38 -32.57 24.16 -2.61
N LYS A 39 -33.13 23.65 -1.51
CA LYS A 39 -32.37 22.90 -0.50
C LYS A 39 -31.68 21.67 -1.08
N TYR A 40 -32.41 20.86 -1.87
CA TYR A 40 -31.79 19.69 -2.51
C TYR A 40 -30.71 20.06 -3.52
N LYS A 41 -30.84 21.16 -4.25
CA LYS A 41 -29.79 21.67 -5.14
C LYS A 41 -28.52 22.04 -4.37
N ASP A 42 -28.66 22.69 -3.21
CA ASP A 42 -27.52 23.06 -2.36
C ASP A 42 -26.87 21.83 -1.74
N GLU A 43 -27.66 20.84 -1.31
CA GLU A 43 -27.14 19.56 -0.83
C GLU A 43 -26.38 18.79 -1.92
N ILE A 44 -26.94 18.69 -3.12
CA ILE A 44 -26.29 18.05 -4.27
C ILE A 44 -24.96 18.73 -4.58
N LYS A 45 -24.95 20.07 -4.65
CA LYS A 45 -23.74 20.85 -4.91
C LYS A 45 -22.66 20.59 -3.85
N LYS A 46 -23.05 20.52 -2.58
CA LYS A 46 -22.13 20.17 -1.48
C LYS A 46 -21.58 18.77 -1.63
N MET A 47 -22.46 17.77 -1.89
CA MET A 47 -22.03 16.39 -2.09
C MET A 47 -21.12 16.23 -3.32
N GLU A 48 -21.36 16.96 -4.40
CA GLU A 48 -20.49 16.98 -5.58
C GLU A 48 -19.10 17.57 -5.26
N GLN A 49 -19.05 18.63 -4.44
CA GLN A 49 -17.80 19.21 -3.97
C GLN A 49 -17.03 18.21 -3.08
N ASP A 50 -17.70 17.65 -2.07
CA ASP A 50 -17.10 16.65 -1.17
C ASP A 50 -16.58 15.43 -1.95
N ARG A 51 -17.34 14.96 -2.95
CA ARG A 51 -16.90 13.88 -3.84
C ARG A 51 -15.66 14.26 -4.64
N SER A 52 -15.62 15.48 -5.20
CA SER A 52 -14.46 15.97 -5.95
C SER A 52 -13.20 16.04 -5.09
N ASP A 53 -13.35 16.56 -3.87
CA ASP A 53 -12.25 16.67 -2.91
C ASP A 53 -11.72 15.30 -2.48
N LEU A 54 -12.62 14.34 -2.22
CA LEU A 54 -12.25 12.96 -1.91
C LEU A 54 -11.53 12.26 -3.08
N VAL A 55 -12.02 12.42 -4.31
CA VAL A 55 -11.35 11.85 -5.49
C VAL A 55 -9.94 12.42 -5.64
N THR A 56 -9.79 13.74 -5.47
CA THR A 56 -8.49 14.40 -5.53
C THR A 56 -7.54 13.89 -4.43
N ALA A 57 -8.05 13.72 -3.21
CA ALA A 57 -7.28 13.16 -2.10
C ALA A 57 -6.82 11.72 -2.38
N ILE A 58 -7.71 10.88 -2.93
CA ILE A 58 -7.40 9.50 -3.31
C ILE A 58 -6.29 9.46 -4.37
N VAL A 59 -6.35 10.31 -5.39
CA VAL A 59 -5.32 10.38 -6.43
C VAL A 59 -3.97 10.73 -5.81
N LYS A 60 -3.90 11.77 -5.00
CA LYS A 60 -2.66 12.19 -4.31
C LYS A 60 -2.10 11.09 -3.42
N LEU A 61 -2.96 10.39 -2.68
CA LEU A 61 -2.52 9.27 -1.84
C LEU A 61 -1.94 8.12 -2.67
N LYS A 62 -2.57 7.76 -3.79
CA LYS A 62 -2.05 6.72 -4.70
C LYS A 62 -0.71 7.12 -5.29
N GLU A 63 -0.54 8.36 -5.72
CA GLU A 63 0.74 8.87 -6.21
C GLU A 63 1.84 8.77 -5.14
N SER A 64 1.54 9.22 -3.91
CA SER A 64 2.48 9.14 -2.80
C SER A 64 2.86 7.71 -2.43
N ILE A 65 1.91 6.76 -2.46
CA ILE A 65 2.18 5.33 -2.25
C ILE A 65 3.10 4.79 -3.34
N ASN A 66 2.85 5.13 -4.60
CA ASN A 66 3.69 4.70 -5.72
C ASN A 66 5.12 5.23 -5.60
N GLU A 67 5.30 6.50 -5.23
CA GLU A 67 6.62 7.08 -4.98
C GLU A 67 7.35 6.38 -3.82
N LEU A 68 6.65 6.10 -2.72
CA LEU A 68 7.21 5.40 -1.57
C LEU A 68 7.63 3.97 -1.95
N ASN A 69 6.79 3.25 -2.70
CA ASN A 69 7.10 1.90 -3.17
C ASN A 69 8.30 1.90 -4.10
N GLN A 70 8.40 2.87 -5.02
CA GLN A 70 9.55 2.98 -5.90
C GLN A 70 10.84 3.22 -5.10
N LYS A 71 10.85 4.20 -4.20
CA LYS A 71 11.99 4.45 -3.31
C LYS A 71 12.32 3.25 -2.42
N GLY A 72 11.30 2.51 -1.99
CA GLY A 72 11.46 1.27 -1.24
C GLY A 72 12.19 0.21 -2.05
N ARG A 73 11.79 -0.02 -3.32
CA ARG A 73 12.44 -0.97 -4.23
C ARG A 73 13.90 -0.61 -4.48
N GLU A 74 14.17 0.66 -4.79
CA GLU A 74 15.53 1.13 -5.04
C GLU A 74 16.44 0.89 -3.83
N ARG A 75 16.00 1.28 -2.63
CA ARG A 75 16.76 1.10 -1.39
C ARG A 75 16.95 -0.37 -1.03
N LEU A 76 15.89 -1.19 -1.20
CA LEU A 76 15.97 -2.62 -0.92
C LEU A 76 16.94 -3.31 -1.86
N THR A 77 16.90 -3.02 -3.16
CA THR A 77 17.82 -3.59 -4.14
C THR A 77 19.26 -3.20 -3.85
N GLU A 78 19.52 -1.92 -3.54
CA GLU A 78 20.86 -1.45 -3.19
C GLU A 78 21.38 -2.14 -1.90
N ALA A 79 20.53 -2.24 -0.88
CA ALA A 79 20.89 -2.93 0.36
C ALA A 79 21.13 -4.41 0.13
N PHE A 80 20.28 -5.07 -0.66
CA PHE A 80 20.39 -6.48 -1.03
C PHE A 80 21.73 -6.77 -1.71
N GLU A 81 22.14 -5.97 -2.70
CA GLU A 81 23.42 -6.15 -3.39
C GLU A 81 24.63 -5.99 -2.46
N LYS A 82 24.56 -5.03 -1.53
CA LYS A 82 25.59 -4.82 -0.52
C LYS A 82 25.72 -6.02 0.43
N VAL A 83 24.57 -6.48 0.94
CA VAL A 83 24.51 -7.64 1.84
C VAL A 83 24.96 -8.91 1.12
N ASN A 84 24.53 -9.13 -0.11
CA ASN A 84 24.90 -10.31 -0.91
C ASN A 84 26.40 -10.40 -1.13
N ARG A 85 27.05 -9.28 -1.46
CA ARG A 85 28.54 -9.22 -1.58
C ARG A 85 29.22 -9.54 -0.25
N LYS A 86 28.74 -8.93 0.85
CA LYS A 86 29.30 -9.17 2.19
C LYS A 86 29.05 -10.60 2.66
N PHE A 87 27.89 -11.16 2.33
CA PHE A 87 27.58 -12.55 2.64
C PHE A 87 28.57 -13.52 2.00
N ASN A 88 28.88 -13.35 0.72
CA ASN A 88 29.89 -14.16 0.07
C ASN A 88 31.28 -13.97 0.68
N GLU A 89 31.69 -12.73 0.98
CA GLU A 89 33.00 -12.45 1.61
C GLU A 89 33.14 -13.14 2.98
N VAL A 90 32.10 -13.01 3.86
CA VAL A 90 32.09 -13.60 5.19
C VAL A 90 32.04 -15.12 5.10
N TYR A 91 31.14 -15.66 4.27
CA TYR A 91 31.00 -17.08 4.04
C TYR A 91 32.31 -17.73 3.62
N THR A 92 32.96 -17.14 2.58
CA THR A 92 34.23 -17.66 2.06
C THR A 92 35.33 -17.67 3.14
N LYS A 93 35.35 -16.69 4.03
CA LYS A 93 36.27 -16.66 5.17
C LYS A 93 36.00 -17.74 6.19
N LEU A 94 34.72 -17.88 6.62
CA LEU A 94 34.32 -18.85 7.65
C LEU A 94 34.46 -20.30 7.18
N PHE A 95 34.19 -20.58 5.91
CA PHE A 95 34.30 -21.92 5.35
C PHE A 95 35.67 -22.24 4.75
N ASN A 96 36.63 -21.28 4.78
CA ASN A 96 37.92 -21.39 4.12
C ASN A 96 37.80 -21.72 2.62
N GLY A 97 36.83 -21.08 1.96
CA GLY A 97 36.53 -21.30 0.54
C GLY A 97 35.03 -21.43 0.30
N GLY A 98 34.66 -21.92 -0.87
CA GLY A 98 33.28 -22.04 -1.28
C GLY A 98 32.69 -20.74 -1.79
N ASN A 99 31.38 -20.70 -1.95
CA ASN A 99 30.66 -19.55 -2.47
C ASN A 99 29.27 -19.48 -1.85
N ALA A 100 28.76 -18.26 -1.64
CA ALA A 100 27.43 -18.02 -1.12
C ALA A 100 26.77 -16.87 -1.85
N LYS A 101 25.48 -17.01 -2.15
CA LYS A 101 24.68 -15.95 -2.74
C LYS A 101 23.27 -15.95 -2.19
N LEU A 102 22.69 -14.77 -2.18
CA LEU A 102 21.27 -14.56 -1.92
C LEU A 102 20.55 -14.40 -3.25
N GLU A 103 19.38 -14.98 -3.37
CA GLU A 103 18.49 -14.79 -4.52
C GLU A 103 17.12 -14.36 -4.04
N LEU A 104 16.51 -13.44 -4.78
CA LEU A 104 15.11 -13.10 -4.62
C LEU A 104 14.29 -14.06 -5.47
N VAL A 105 13.27 -14.68 -4.87
CA VAL A 105 12.44 -15.72 -5.48
C VAL A 105 10.96 -15.36 -5.35
N ASP A 106 10.11 -16.10 -6.05
CA ASP A 106 8.64 -16.03 -5.98
C ASP A 106 8.00 -14.77 -6.56
N SER A 107 8.72 -13.67 -6.76
CA SER A 107 8.17 -12.45 -7.37
C SER A 107 9.26 -11.63 -8.06
N ASP A 108 8.88 -10.98 -9.16
CA ASP A 108 9.73 -9.98 -9.83
C ASP A 108 9.79 -8.65 -9.06
N ASP A 109 8.85 -8.42 -8.14
CA ASP A 109 8.86 -7.24 -7.27
C ASP A 109 9.70 -7.51 -6.02
N PRO A 110 10.81 -6.79 -5.82
CA PRO A 110 11.67 -6.97 -4.64
C PRO A 110 10.96 -6.80 -3.30
N LEU A 111 9.87 -6.03 -3.25
CA LEU A 111 9.09 -5.82 -2.02
C LEU A 111 8.22 -7.02 -1.65
N GLU A 112 7.90 -7.88 -2.61
CA GLU A 112 7.06 -9.06 -2.42
C GLU A 112 7.86 -10.37 -2.57
N ALA A 113 9.11 -10.28 -2.98
CA ALA A 113 9.97 -11.44 -3.22
C ALA A 113 10.37 -12.13 -1.92
N GLY A 114 10.41 -13.46 -1.97
CA GLY A 114 11.06 -14.29 -0.95
C GLY A 114 12.58 -14.20 -1.05
N LEU A 115 13.28 -14.61 0.01
CA LEU A 115 14.73 -14.67 0.06
C LEU A 115 15.21 -16.13 0.13
N GLU A 116 15.99 -16.57 -0.84
CA GLU A 116 16.65 -17.87 -0.82
C GLU A 116 18.16 -17.73 -0.65
N MET A 117 18.74 -18.61 0.18
CA MET A 117 20.18 -18.71 0.39
C MET A 117 20.71 -19.90 -0.37
N LEU A 118 21.54 -19.64 -1.37
CA LEU A 118 22.24 -20.64 -2.15
C LEU A 118 23.72 -20.63 -1.80
N VAL A 119 24.24 -21.77 -1.38
CA VAL A 119 25.60 -21.89 -0.87
C VAL A 119 26.29 -23.13 -1.41
N SER A 120 27.61 -23.02 -1.56
CA SER A 120 28.49 -24.09 -2.03
C SER A 120 29.67 -24.21 -1.08
N PRO A 121 29.59 -25.06 -0.04
CA PRO A 121 30.76 -25.37 0.77
C PRO A 121 31.91 -25.93 -0.07
N PRO A 122 33.16 -25.81 0.38
CA PRO A 122 34.30 -26.34 -0.36
C PRO A 122 34.11 -27.80 -0.76
N GLY A 123 34.25 -28.09 -2.07
CA GLY A 123 34.07 -29.44 -2.63
C GLY A 123 32.61 -29.87 -2.87
N LYS A 124 31.64 -29.05 -2.54
CA LYS A 124 30.20 -29.31 -2.79
C LYS A 124 29.68 -28.42 -3.93
N ARG A 125 28.57 -28.85 -4.54
CA ARG A 125 27.84 -28.03 -5.54
C ARG A 125 27.01 -26.96 -4.84
N LEU A 126 26.65 -25.91 -5.58
CA LEU A 126 25.72 -24.89 -5.15
C LEU A 126 24.34 -25.51 -4.86
N GLN A 127 23.82 -25.29 -3.67
CA GLN A 127 22.57 -25.86 -3.19
C GLN A 127 21.90 -24.94 -2.17
N SER A 128 20.60 -25.17 -1.93
CA SER A 128 19.87 -24.45 -0.88
C SER A 128 20.42 -24.79 0.51
N ILE A 129 20.38 -23.81 1.41
CA ILE A 129 20.80 -23.99 2.81
C ILE A 129 20.12 -25.20 3.49
N THR A 130 18.89 -25.52 3.11
CA THR A 130 18.12 -26.64 3.67
C THR A 130 18.73 -28.02 3.42
N LEU A 131 19.64 -28.13 2.45
CA LEU A 131 20.34 -29.36 2.08
C LEU A 131 21.70 -29.54 2.78
N LEU A 132 22.08 -28.60 3.63
CA LEU A 132 23.33 -28.64 4.40
C LEU A 132 23.16 -29.42 5.72
N SER A 133 24.28 -29.82 6.32
CA SER A 133 24.27 -30.34 7.70
C SER A 133 23.88 -29.25 8.71
N GLY A 134 23.39 -29.62 9.89
CA GLY A 134 22.94 -28.66 10.90
C GLY A 134 24.02 -27.63 11.27
N GLY A 135 25.27 -28.05 11.46
CA GLY A 135 26.38 -27.15 11.76
C GLY A 135 26.74 -26.22 10.57
N GLU A 136 26.68 -26.74 9.33
CA GLU A 136 26.88 -25.92 8.12
C GLU A 136 25.74 -24.91 7.95
N GLN A 137 24.49 -25.29 8.25
CA GLN A 137 23.35 -24.36 8.23
C GLN A 137 23.54 -23.22 9.24
N ALA A 138 23.91 -23.55 10.47
CA ALA A 138 24.13 -22.58 11.54
C ALA A 138 25.27 -21.61 11.17
N LEU A 139 26.40 -22.12 10.69
CA LEU A 139 27.52 -21.28 10.29
C LEU A 139 27.17 -20.40 9.07
N THR A 140 26.35 -20.91 8.14
CA THR A 140 25.84 -20.12 7.00
C THR A 140 24.90 -19.00 7.47
N ALA A 141 24.00 -19.28 8.40
CA ALA A 141 23.13 -18.28 8.99
C ALA A 141 23.92 -17.19 9.72
N LEU A 142 24.95 -17.56 10.49
CA LEU A 142 25.87 -16.62 11.12
C LEU A 142 26.61 -15.76 10.09
N SER A 143 27.01 -16.35 8.95
CA SER A 143 27.64 -15.61 7.87
C SER A 143 26.74 -14.49 7.33
N LEU A 144 25.43 -14.75 7.21
CA LEU A 144 24.46 -13.75 6.80
C LEU A 144 24.27 -12.67 7.86
N ILE A 145 24.15 -13.04 9.14
CA ILE A 145 24.03 -12.08 10.25
C ILE A 145 25.24 -11.13 10.26
N PHE A 146 26.45 -11.65 10.13
CA PHE A 146 27.65 -10.82 10.06
C PHE A 146 27.69 -9.96 8.79
N ALA A 147 27.22 -10.46 7.65
CA ALA A 147 27.14 -9.68 6.43
C ALA A 147 26.20 -8.47 6.57
N VAL A 148 25.04 -8.66 7.19
CA VAL A 148 24.11 -7.57 7.49
C VAL A 148 24.74 -6.59 8.48
N PHE A 149 25.36 -7.11 9.54
CA PHE A 149 26.04 -6.29 10.54
C PHE A 149 27.17 -5.45 9.94
N LEU A 150 27.99 -6.01 9.05
CA LEU A 150 29.08 -5.29 8.38
C LEU A 150 28.56 -4.29 7.34
N THR A 151 27.36 -4.47 6.81
CA THR A 151 26.75 -3.52 5.88
C THR A 151 26.21 -2.30 6.62
N ASN A 152 25.68 -2.49 7.83
CA ASN A 152 25.19 -1.43 8.70
C ASN A 152 25.70 -1.65 10.13
N PRO A 153 26.97 -1.30 10.41
CA PRO A 153 27.62 -1.67 11.66
C PRO A 153 26.96 -0.98 12.87
N SER A 154 26.61 -1.78 13.86
CA SER A 154 26.23 -1.33 15.19
C SER A 154 27.49 -1.22 16.08
N PRO A 155 27.58 -0.29 17.03
CA PRO A 155 28.75 -0.16 17.89
C PRO A 155 28.95 -1.36 18.85
N ILE A 156 27.93 -2.13 19.09
CA ILE A 156 27.97 -3.34 19.98
C ILE A 156 27.15 -4.44 19.33
N CYS A 157 27.72 -5.65 19.28
CA CYS A 157 27.04 -6.88 18.91
C CYS A 157 27.21 -7.89 20.05
N VAL A 158 26.10 -8.39 20.57
CA VAL A 158 26.09 -9.44 21.62
C VAL A 158 25.59 -10.72 20.98
N LEU A 159 26.38 -11.77 21.08
CA LEU A 159 26.07 -13.11 20.62
C LEU A 159 25.95 -14.02 21.84
N ASP A 160 24.84 -14.74 21.92
CA ASP A 160 24.55 -15.67 23.04
C ASP A 160 24.26 -17.05 22.45
N GLU A 161 24.95 -18.05 22.98
CA GLU A 161 24.80 -19.49 22.61
C GLU A 161 24.85 -19.79 21.10
N VAL A 162 25.60 -19.00 20.34
CA VAL A 162 25.68 -19.15 18.85
C VAL A 162 26.51 -20.38 18.44
N ASP A 163 27.31 -20.89 19.34
CA ASP A 163 28.15 -22.09 19.18
C ASP A 163 27.40 -23.41 19.46
N ALA A 164 26.29 -23.35 20.18
CA ALA A 164 25.53 -24.54 20.55
C ALA A 164 25.16 -25.48 19.39
N PRO A 165 24.76 -24.98 18.19
CA PRO A 165 24.45 -25.83 17.06
C PRO A 165 25.68 -26.21 16.21
N LEU A 166 26.88 -25.70 16.54
CA LEU A 166 28.10 -25.95 15.78
C LEU A 166 28.79 -27.22 16.27
N ASP A 167 29.32 -28.01 15.34
CA ASP A 167 30.24 -29.08 15.63
C ASP A 167 31.67 -28.52 15.88
N ASP A 168 32.57 -29.32 16.46
CA ASP A 168 33.94 -28.92 16.81
C ASP A 168 34.71 -28.30 15.62
N ALA A 169 34.48 -28.81 14.40
CA ALA A 169 35.12 -28.30 13.19
C ALA A 169 34.59 -26.91 12.80
N ASN A 170 33.30 -26.66 13.01
CA ASN A 170 32.68 -25.37 12.70
C ASN A 170 32.89 -24.34 13.81
N VAL A 171 33.00 -24.77 15.08
CA VAL A 171 33.44 -23.89 16.19
C VAL A 171 34.83 -23.33 15.90
N THR A 172 35.79 -24.19 15.48
CA THR A 172 37.14 -23.73 15.12
C THR A 172 37.16 -22.74 13.94
N ARG A 173 36.22 -22.85 13.04
CA ARG A 173 36.06 -21.89 11.91
C ARG A 173 35.43 -20.56 12.35
N PHE A 174 34.61 -20.62 13.38
CA PHE A 174 33.93 -19.43 13.92
C PHE A 174 34.88 -18.57 14.78
N CYS A 175 35.75 -19.18 15.59
CA CYS A 175 36.76 -18.51 16.43
C CYS A 175 37.98 -18.04 15.60
#